data_5889a387e57778ccb31b73ea67c0b7f4
#
_entry.id   5889a387e57778ccb31b73ea67c0b7f4
#
_cell.length_a   1.000
_cell.length_b   1.000
_cell.length_c   1.000
_cell.angle_alpha   90.00
_cell.angle_beta   90.00
_cell.angle_gamma   90.00
#
_symmetry.space_group_name_H-M   'P 1'
#
loop_
_entity.id
_entity.type
_entity.pdbx_description
1 polymer ?
#
loop_
_entity_poly.entity_id
_entity_poly.type
_entity_poly.pdbx_seq_one_letter_code
_entity_poly.pdbx_strand_id
1 'polypeptide(L)'
;MESVTPEELFLYCKADSEEQKLLAEQLAESNEAALLSKGIPLNQNTRPRFGLLVKAMTLHEMDHPGEATPQGIREKINDLKFNH
;
A
#
# COMPACT_ATOMS: atom_id res chain seq x y z
N MET A 1 1.34 -2.66 11.40
CA MET A 1 0.88 -2.86 10.00
C MET A 1 0.74 -4.36 9.75
N GLU A 2 -0.42 -4.78 9.27
CA GLU A 2 -0.73 -6.22 9.15
C GLU A 2 -0.73 -6.75 7.73
N SER A 3 -0.90 -5.88 6.74
CA SER A 3 -1.02 -6.31 5.35
C SER A 3 0.31 -6.60 4.68
N VAL A 4 1.39 -6.03 5.18
CA VAL A 4 2.73 -6.10 4.58
C VAL A 4 3.77 -6.20 5.68
N THR A 5 4.77 -7.05 5.51
CA THR A 5 5.92 -7.06 6.43
C THR A 5 6.89 -5.95 6.06
N PRO A 6 7.69 -5.45 7.02
CA PRO A 6 8.69 -4.43 6.70
C PRO A 6 9.66 -4.87 5.61
N GLU A 7 10.11 -6.11 5.63
CA GLU A 7 11.04 -6.62 4.63
C GLU A 7 10.45 -6.60 3.22
N GLU A 8 9.20 -7.03 3.08
CA GLU A 8 8.51 -7.01 1.80
C GLU A 8 8.35 -5.58 1.29
N LEU A 9 7.98 -4.67 2.19
CA LEU A 9 7.80 -3.26 1.85
C LEU A 9 9.11 -2.64 1.35
N PHE A 10 10.20 -2.87 2.08
CA PHE A 10 11.49 -2.27 1.73
C PHE A 10 12.02 -2.82 0.40
N LEU A 11 11.82 -4.10 0.14
CA LEU A 11 12.19 -4.68 -1.15
C LEU A 11 11.40 -4.07 -2.30
N TYR A 12 10.10 -3.98 -2.12
CA TYR A 12 9.22 -3.45 -3.17
C TYR A 12 9.53 -2.00 -3.49
N CYS A 13 9.73 -1.19 -2.44
CA CYS A 13 9.97 0.25 -2.58
C CYS A 13 11.46 0.60 -2.77
N LYS A 14 12.34 -0.40 -2.74
CA LYS A 14 13.81 -0.20 -2.86
C LYS A 14 14.30 0.80 -1.82
N ALA A 15 13.80 0.67 -0.59
CA ALA A 15 14.17 1.54 0.51
C ALA A 15 15.45 1.01 1.15
N ASP A 16 16.57 1.67 0.88
CA ASP A 16 17.89 1.21 1.34
C ASP A 16 18.41 1.97 2.55
N SER A 17 18.06 3.25 2.69
CA SER A 17 18.50 4.05 3.83
C SER A 17 17.49 4.00 4.96
N GLU A 18 17.92 4.33 6.17
CA GLU A 18 17.02 4.41 7.32
C GLU A 18 15.91 5.45 7.10
N GLU A 19 16.25 6.56 6.46
CA GLU A 19 15.26 7.60 6.15
C GLU A 19 14.21 7.10 5.18
N GLN A 20 14.62 6.39 4.13
CA GLN A 20 13.70 5.82 3.16
C GLN A 20 12.82 4.74 3.78
N LYS A 21 13.40 3.90 4.65
CA LYS A 21 12.65 2.86 5.34
C LYS A 21 11.59 3.46 6.26
N LEU A 22 11.94 4.50 7.01
CA LEU A 22 11.00 5.16 7.89
C LEU A 22 9.85 5.80 7.09
N LEU A 23 10.18 6.49 6.00
CA LEU A 23 9.18 7.09 5.12
C LEU A 23 8.25 6.02 4.55
N ALA A 24 8.81 4.92 4.05
CA ALA A 24 8.02 3.83 3.49
C ALA A 24 7.06 3.25 4.52
N GLU A 25 7.51 3.05 5.75
CA GLU A 25 6.65 2.51 6.80
C GLU A 25 5.51 3.48 7.15
N GLN A 26 5.80 4.76 7.26
CA GLN A 26 4.78 5.77 7.57
C GLN A 26 3.73 5.85 6.47
N LEU A 27 4.16 5.86 5.21
CA LEU A 27 3.24 5.89 4.08
C LEU A 27 2.42 4.61 3.98
N ALA A 28 3.05 3.46 4.20
CA ALA A 28 2.35 2.17 4.15
C ALA A 28 1.28 2.08 5.24
N GLU A 29 1.57 2.52 6.46
CA GLU A 29 0.58 2.52 7.52
C GLU A 29 -0.60 3.42 7.20
N SER A 30 -0.34 4.59 6.64
CA SER A 30 -1.38 5.50 6.20
C SER A 30 -2.22 4.89 5.09
N ASN A 31 -1.58 4.22 4.13
CA ASN A 31 -2.29 3.59 3.01
C ASN A 31 -3.14 2.40 3.48
N GLU A 32 -2.63 1.60 4.40
CA GLU A 32 -3.40 0.52 4.99
C GLU A 32 -4.64 1.06 5.68
N ALA A 33 -4.48 2.10 6.50
CA ALA A 33 -5.61 2.72 7.18
C ALA A 33 -6.63 3.30 6.19
N ALA A 34 -6.15 3.89 5.09
CA ALA A 34 -7.03 4.44 4.06
C ALA A 34 -7.87 3.35 3.39
N LEU A 35 -7.27 2.20 3.07
CA LEU A 35 -8.01 1.09 2.48
C LEU A 35 -9.04 0.51 3.45
N LEU A 36 -8.67 0.38 4.72
CA LEU A 36 -9.61 -0.10 5.75
C LEU A 36 -10.78 0.86 5.90
N SER A 37 -10.53 2.17 5.87
CA SER A 37 -11.61 3.16 6.01
C SER A 37 -12.55 3.19 4.81
N LYS A 38 -12.13 2.66 3.67
CA LYS A 38 -13.00 2.49 2.50
C LYS A 38 -13.92 1.27 2.62
N GLY A 39 -13.79 0.51 3.70
CA GLY A 39 -14.59 -0.68 3.90
C GLY A 39 -14.00 -1.96 3.31
N ILE A 40 -12.75 -1.92 2.87
CA ILE A 40 -12.10 -3.13 2.35
C ILE A 40 -11.62 -3.96 3.54
N PRO A 41 -12.11 -5.20 3.70
CA PRO A 41 -11.67 -6.03 4.81
C PRO A 41 -10.25 -6.52 4.61
N LEU A 42 -9.50 -6.64 5.72
CA LEU A 42 -8.18 -7.24 5.71
C LEU A 42 -8.29 -8.59 6.42
N ASN A 43 -8.28 -9.66 5.63
CA ASN A 43 -8.40 -11.02 6.14
C ASN A 43 -7.52 -11.94 5.30
N GLN A 44 -7.55 -13.23 5.58
CA GLN A 44 -6.72 -14.22 4.92
C GLN A 44 -6.93 -14.22 3.39
N ASN A 45 -8.17 -14.01 2.93
CA ASN A 45 -8.50 -14.03 1.51
C ASN A 45 -8.06 -12.77 0.77
N THR A 46 -8.15 -11.62 1.42
CA THR A 46 -7.81 -10.32 0.79
C THR A 46 -6.35 -9.93 0.97
N ARG A 47 -5.66 -10.51 1.95
CA ARG A 47 -4.31 -10.07 2.34
C ARG A 47 -3.33 -9.93 1.18
N PRO A 48 -3.21 -10.91 0.26
CA PRO A 48 -2.23 -10.76 -0.84
C PRO A 48 -2.50 -9.55 -1.72
N ARG A 49 -3.76 -9.33 -2.12
CA ARG A 49 -4.13 -8.18 -2.94
C ARG A 49 -4.07 -6.87 -2.18
N PHE A 50 -4.52 -6.88 -0.92
CA PHE A 50 -4.48 -5.72 -0.04
C PHE A 50 -3.03 -5.25 0.17
N GLY A 51 -2.14 -6.18 0.50
CA GLY A 51 -0.74 -5.87 0.72
C GLY A 51 -0.04 -5.34 -0.55
N LEU A 52 -0.37 -5.91 -1.70
CA LEU A 52 0.19 -5.42 -2.96
C LEU A 52 -0.26 -3.98 -3.24
N LEU A 53 -1.52 -3.66 -2.97
CA LEU A 53 -2.02 -2.29 -3.13
C LEU A 53 -1.32 -1.32 -2.18
N VAL A 54 -1.14 -1.70 -0.91
CA VAL A 54 -0.41 -0.86 0.04
C VAL A 54 1.00 -0.59 -0.47
N LYS A 55 1.71 -1.60 -0.96
CA LYS A 55 3.05 -1.44 -1.50
C LYS A 55 3.07 -0.55 -2.74
N ALA A 56 2.14 -0.76 -3.66
CA ALA A 56 2.06 0.02 -4.90
C ALA A 56 1.75 1.48 -4.62
N MET A 57 0.81 1.76 -3.73
CA MET A 57 0.46 3.13 -3.32
C MET A 57 1.67 3.81 -2.67
N THR A 58 2.38 3.09 -1.81
CA THR A 58 3.54 3.63 -1.09
C THR A 58 4.66 3.97 -2.07
N LEU A 59 4.97 3.06 -2.99
CA LEU A 59 6.02 3.32 -4.00
C LEU A 59 5.67 4.52 -4.85
N HIS A 60 4.41 4.63 -5.28
CA HIS A 60 3.98 5.77 -6.08
C HIS A 60 4.18 7.09 -5.33
N GLU A 61 3.80 7.13 -4.05
CA GLU A 61 3.96 8.33 -3.25
C GLU A 61 5.42 8.69 -3.01
N MET A 62 6.30 7.70 -2.90
CA MET A 62 7.74 7.94 -2.75
C MET A 62 8.36 8.48 -4.04
N ASP A 63 7.95 7.95 -5.20
CA ASP A 63 8.50 8.33 -6.50
C ASP A 63 7.84 9.58 -7.08
N HIS A 64 6.59 9.83 -6.74
CA HIS A 64 5.79 10.93 -7.30
C HIS A 64 5.04 11.66 -6.18
N PRO A 65 5.76 12.30 -5.24
CA PRO A 65 5.11 12.96 -4.11
C PRO A 65 4.16 14.07 -4.59
N GLY A 66 2.97 14.09 -4.02
CA GLY A 66 1.96 15.10 -4.35
C GLY A 66 1.14 14.80 -5.59
N GLU A 67 1.45 13.75 -6.34
CA GLU A 67 0.66 13.37 -7.51
C GLU A 67 -0.51 12.49 -7.13
N ALA A 68 -1.58 12.58 -7.92
CA ALA A 68 -2.77 11.76 -7.69
C ALA A 68 -2.48 10.29 -7.90
N THR A 69 -3.22 9.43 -7.21
CA THR A 69 -3.11 7.98 -7.37
C THR A 69 -3.39 7.59 -8.82
N PRO A 70 -2.52 6.80 -9.47
CA PRO A 70 -2.75 6.37 -10.85
C PRO A 70 -4.07 5.62 -11.02
N GLN A 71 -4.66 5.76 -12.19
CA GLN A 71 -5.95 5.12 -12.49
C GLN A 71 -5.88 3.59 -12.33
N GLY A 72 -4.79 2.96 -12.74
CA GLY A 72 -4.63 1.52 -12.60
C GLY A 72 -4.69 1.05 -11.15
N ILE A 73 -4.10 1.81 -10.23
CA ILE A 73 -4.16 1.50 -8.80
C ILE A 73 -5.58 1.73 -8.29
N ARG A 74 -6.22 2.82 -8.68
CA ARG A 74 -7.60 3.11 -8.27
C ARG A 74 -8.58 2.02 -8.75
N GLU A 75 -8.39 1.52 -9.96
CA GLU A 75 -9.21 0.43 -10.47
C GLU A 75 -9.06 -0.84 -9.64
N LYS A 76 -7.83 -1.17 -9.24
CA LYS A 76 -7.58 -2.34 -8.39
C LYS A 76 -8.15 -2.16 -6.99
N ILE A 77 -8.12 -0.95 -6.45
CA ILE A 77 -8.76 -0.65 -5.17
C ILE A 77 -10.26 -0.89 -5.26
N ASN A 78 -10.89 -0.37 -6.31
CA ASN A 78 -12.33 -0.56 -6.52
C ASN A 78 -12.67 -2.03 -6.73
N ASP A 79 -11.86 -2.74 -7.49
CA ASP A 79 -12.06 -4.16 -7.72
C ASP A 79 -12.00 -4.94 -6.41
N LEU A 80 -11.01 -4.67 -5.58
CA LEU A 80 -10.89 -5.34 -4.29
C LEU A 80 -12.05 -4.98 -3.36
N LYS A 81 -12.50 -3.72 -3.40
CA LYS A 81 -13.62 -3.25 -2.58
C LYS A 81 -14.92 -3.98 -2.90
N PHE A 82 -15.18 -4.24 -4.18
CA PHE A 82 -16.45 -4.79 -4.62
C PHE A 82 -16.40 -6.29 -4.94
N ASN A 83 -15.23 -6.88 -5.05
CA ASN A 83 -15.05 -8.28 -5.45
C ASN A 83 -14.10 -9.05 -4.53
N HIS A 84 -14.25 -8.84 -3.23
CA HIS A 84 -13.40 -9.57 -2.27
C HIS A 84 -14.05 -10.86 -1.73
#